data_0e064a77b8c702c827b2c9316e40a0f5
#
_entry.id   0e064a77b8c702c827b2c9316e40a0f5
#
_cell.length_a   1.000
_cell.length_b   1.000
_cell.length_c   1.000
_cell.angle_alpha   90.00
_cell.angle_beta   90.00
_cell.angle_gamma   90.00
#
_symmetry.space_group_name_H-M   'P 1'
#
loop_
_entity.id
_entity.type
_entity.pdbx_description
1 polymer ?
#
loop_
_entity_poly.entity_id
_entity_poly.type
_entity_poly.pdbx_seq_one_letter_code
_entity_poly.pdbx_strand_id
1 'polypeptide(L)'
;MIVPRQDYQKDEMAAVVPAMEGSLSYSLEEFETSHNSRSGAVMRSLNVAFVRCVGDPGAVMLETWESWLLAMQVHSAVFAAAAPDRETVTCKIREEERHLATTGPQTYLNANTWLNAFYLAIICREAARLDMLARIPVSLLRDFGGALDEYTYAWVETLQSFWLRRDDLRTHLVRAVDLSAPEHARVVDAETMTKLRYPPIMMLYRYLRNDTAGFNDALADAVRWHKEYWTADEDRTENILGIVALAPLAIACLAKANGIPVEVETDYLPEALLDFAWRGEFDA
;
A
#
# COMPACT_ATOMS: atom_id res chain seq x y z
N MET A 1 -18.65 -9.77 10.50
CA MET A 1 -19.25 -8.40 10.63
C MET A 1 -19.28 -7.75 9.25
N ILE A 2 -20.39 -7.08 8.90
CA ILE A 2 -20.53 -6.42 7.59
C ILE A 2 -20.33 -4.91 7.75
N VAL A 3 -19.42 -4.33 6.95
CA VAL A 3 -19.18 -2.88 6.86
C VAL A 3 -19.33 -2.49 5.39
N PRO A 4 -20.51 -2.00 4.97
CA PRO A 4 -20.75 -1.68 3.57
C PRO A 4 -19.89 -0.47 3.15
N ARG A 5 -19.28 -0.57 1.95
CA ARG A 5 -18.58 0.57 1.32
C ARG A 5 -19.59 1.65 0.94
N GLN A 6 -19.14 2.90 0.88
CA GLN A 6 -19.91 3.99 0.29
C GLN A 6 -20.22 3.70 -1.18
N ASP A 7 -21.33 4.20 -1.67
CA ASP A 7 -21.69 4.09 -3.09
C ASP A 7 -20.84 5.03 -3.93
N TYR A 8 -20.26 4.49 -5.00
CA TYR A 8 -19.59 5.24 -6.05
C TYR A 8 -20.43 5.18 -7.32
N GLN A 9 -20.39 6.22 -8.12
CA GLN A 9 -21.06 6.25 -9.42
C GLN A 9 -20.30 5.33 -10.41
N LYS A 10 -20.68 4.04 -10.44
CA LYS A 10 -19.94 2.98 -11.17
C LYS A 10 -19.72 3.32 -12.64
N ASP A 11 -20.78 3.84 -13.33
CA ASP A 11 -20.69 4.16 -14.76
C ASP A 11 -19.74 5.32 -15.03
N GLU A 12 -19.74 6.35 -14.18
CA GLU A 12 -18.81 7.48 -14.30
C GLU A 12 -17.38 7.06 -14.04
N MET A 13 -17.16 6.25 -12.99
CA MET A 13 -15.83 5.74 -12.67
C MET A 13 -15.30 4.76 -13.74
N ALA A 14 -16.17 3.93 -14.32
CA ALA A 14 -15.79 3.06 -15.43
C ALA A 14 -15.40 3.87 -16.68
N ALA A 15 -16.07 4.98 -16.94
CA ALA A 15 -15.81 5.83 -18.09
C ALA A 15 -14.44 6.53 -18.05
N VAL A 16 -13.86 6.77 -16.85
CA VAL A 16 -12.54 7.42 -16.71
C VAL A 16 -11.37 6.45 -16.75
N VAL A 17 -11.61 5.14 -16.54
CA VAL A 17 -10.55 4.12 -16.51
C VAL A 17 -9.67 4.13 -17.77
N PRO A 18 -10.21 4.16 -19.02
CA PRO A 18 -9.37 4.15 -20.23
C PRO A 18 -8.43 5.37 -20.32
N ALA A 19 -8.90 6.55 -19.90
CA ALA A 19 -8.07 7.76 -19.87
C ALA A 19 -6.95 7.67 -18.82
N MET A 20 -7.26 7.10 -17.65
CA MET A 20 -6.27 6.87 -16.59
C MET A 20 -5.20 5.87 -17.03
N GLU A 21 -5.60 4.79 -17.68
CA GLU A 21 -4.67 3.78 -18.24
C GLU A 21 -3.81 4.33 -19.36
N GLY A 22 -4.37 5.15 -20.24
CA GLY A 22 -3.61 5.86 -21.28
C GLY A 22 -2.54 6.79 -20.64
N SER A 23 -2.91 7.53 -19.61
CA SER A 23 -1.97 8.39 -18.86
C SER A 23 -0.89 7.58 -18.11
N LEU A 24 -1.24 6.42 -17.58
CA LEU A 24 -0.29 5.49 -16.96
C LEU A 24 0.67 4.91 -18.02
N SER A 25 0.15 4.46 -19.16
CA SER A 25 0.95 3.91 -20.25
C SER A 25 1.97 4.94 -20.75
N TYR A 26 1.57 6.19 -20.94
CA TYR A 26 2.50 7.27 -21.29
C TYR A 26 3.62 7.43 -20.23
N SER A 27 3.29 7.34 -18.94
CA SER A 27 4.31 7.41 -17.88
C SER A 27 5.24 6.19 -17.90
N LEU A 28 4.76 5.02 -18.34
CA LEU A 28 5.58 3.81 -18.44
C LEU A 28 6.51 3.84 -19.67
N GLU A 29 6.15 4.51 -20.77
CA GLU A 29 7.02 4.67 -21.93
C GLU A 29 8.33 5.38 -21.58
N GLU A 30 8.28 6.39 -20.72
CA GLU A 30 9.46 7.16 -20.29
C GLU A 30 9.99 6.74 -18.89
N PHE A 31 9.51 5.64 -18.33
CA PHE A 31 9.81 5.23 -16.96
C PHE A 31 11.30 5.01 -16.69
N GLU A 32 12.05 4.53 -17.69
CA GLU A 32 13.48 4.25 -17.57
C GLU A 32 14.33 5.52 -17.49
N THR A 33 13.89 6.61 -18.12
CA THR A 33 14.71 7.81 -18.35
C THR A 33 14.24 9.05 -17.58
N SER A 34 12.96 9.10 -17.16
CA SER A 34 12.34 10.30 -16.58
C SER A 34 11.91 10.11 -15.13
N HIS A 35 12.44 10.95 -14.22
CA HIS A 35 12.00 10.98 -12.83
C HIS A 35 10.53 11.41 -12.67
N ASN A 36 10.07 12.35 -13.50
CA ASN A 36 8.68 12.79 -13.49
C ASN A 36 7.75 11.66 -13.90
N SER A 37 8.14 10.87 -14.91
CA SER A 37 7.38 9.72 -15.37
C SER A 37 7.34 8.62 -14.32
N ARG A 38 8.44 8.37 -13.58
CA ARG A 38 8.46 7.47 -12.41
C ARG A 38 7.50 7.93 -11.33
N SER A 39 7.56 9.20 -10.94
CA SER A 39 6.63 9.78 -9.97
C SER A 39 5.17 9.66 -10.41
N GLY A 40 4.92 9.98 -11.68
CA GLY A 40 3.59 9.86 -12.28
C GLY A 40 3.09 8.42 -12.33
N ALA A 41 3.94 7.47 -12.70
CA ALA A 41 3.59 6.05 -12.77
C ALA A 41 3.25 5.48 -11.37
N VAL A 42 4.01 5.84 -10.33
CA VAL A 42 3.73 5.45 -8.94
C VAL A 42 2.31 5.87 -8.53
N MET A 43 1.93 7.12 -8.72
CA MET A 43 0.61 7.62 -8.34
C MET A 43 -0.49 6.99 -9.22
N ARG A 44 -0.31 6.97 -10.54
CA ARG A 44 -1.34 6.54 -11.48
C ARG A 44 -1.62 5.05 -11.40
N SER A 45 -0.60 4.21 -11.20
CA SER A 45 -0.79 2.76 -11.10
C SER A 45 -1.66 2.38 -9.90
N LEU A 46 -1.44 3.01 -8.75
CA LEU A 46 -2.27 2.78 -7.56
C LEU A 46 -3.71 3.28 -7.78
N ASN A 47 -3.87 4.46 -8.38
CA ASN A 47 -5.18 5.02 -8.66
C ASN A 47 -5.99 4.14 -9.62
N VAL A 48 -5.38 3.60 -10.68
CA VAL A 48 -6.04 2.66 -11.61
C VAL A 48 -6.49 1.41 -10.87
N ALA A 49 -5.64 0.82 -10.03
CA ALA A 49 -5.98 -0.37 -9.26
C ALA A 49 -7.20 -0.12 -8.33
N PHE A 50 -7.26 1.05 -7.70
CA PHE A 50 -8.38 1.40 -6.83
C PHE A 50 -9.67 1.67 -7.61
N VAL A 51 -9.61 2.46 -8.70
CA VAL A 51 -10.81 2.79 -9.49
C VAL A 51 -11.42 1.54 -10.12
N ARG A 52 -10.61 0.57 -10.57
CA ARG A 52 -11.14 -0.71 -11.06
C ARG A 52 -11.96 -1.46 -10.01
N CYS A 53 -11.62 -1.36 -8.72
CA CYS A 53 -12.40 -1.93 -7.64
C CYS A 53 -13.78 -1.26 -7.43
N VAL A 54 -14.12 -0.17 -8.12
CA VAL A 54 -15.48 0.37 -8.12
C VAL A 54 -16.40 -0.51 -8.95
N GLY A 55 -15.97 -0.89 -10.15
CA GLY A 55 -16.72 -1.78 -11.05
C GLY A 55 -16.63 -3.26 -10.65
N ASP A 56 -15.51 -3.64 -10.03
CA ASP A 56 -15.18 -5.00 -9.58
C ASP A 56 -14.75 -5.00 -8.11
N PRO A 57 -15.69 -4.88 -7.16
CA PRO A 57 -15.37 -4.74 -5.73
C PRO A 57 -14.61 -5.93 -5.14
N GLY A 58 -14.82 -7.11 -5.69
CA GLY A 58 -14.14 -8.34 -5.28
C GLY A 58 -12.74 -8.53 -5.87
N ALA A 59 -12.34 -7.70 -6.86
CA ALA A 59 -11.13 -7.86 -7.68
C ALA A 59 -11.04 -9.25 -8.32
N VAL A 60 -12.18 -9.74 -8.86
CA VAL A 60 -12.28 -11.07 -9.49
C VAL A 60 -11.99 -11.04 -10.99
N MET A 61 -11.99 -9.86 -11.62
CA MET A 61 -11.68 -9.69 -13.03
C MET A 61 -10.16 -9.66 -13.25
N LEU A 62 -9.73 -10.23 -14.38
CA LEU A 62 -8.33 -10.26 -14.78
C LEU A 62 -7.70 -8.86 -14.82
N GLU A 63 -8.36 -7.91 -15.46
CA GLU A 63 -7.87 -6.55 -15.63
C GLU A 63 -7.72 -5.81 -14.30
N THR A 64 -8.56 -6.13 -13.31
CA THR A 64 -8.43 -5.59 -11.95
C THR A 64 -7.19 -6.17 -11.30
N TRP A 65 -6.99 -7.48 -11.35
CA TRP A 65 -5.80 -8.12 -10.82
C TRP A 65 -4.51 -7.61 -11.47
N GLU A 66 -4.46 -7.53 -12.80
CA GLU A 66 -3.31 -7.00 -13.52
C GLU A 66 -2.96 -5.56 -13.11
N SER A 67 -3.97 -4.73 -12.78
CA SER A 67 -3.74 -3.37 -12.29
C SER A 67 -3.09 -3.35 -10.90
N TRP A 68 -3.44 -4.29 -10.01
CA TRP A 68 -2.79 -4.46 -8.70
C TRP A 68 -1.36 -4.96 -8.84
N LEU A 69 -1.14 -5.93 -9.72
CA LEU A 69 0.20 -6.44 -10.03
C LEU A 69 1.09 -5.33 -10.59
N LEU A 70 0.58 -4.56 -11.55
CA LEU A 70 1.30 -3.42 -12.13
C LEU A 70 1.63 -2.35 -11.08
N ALA A 71 0.68 -2.01 -10.20
CA ALA A 71 0.95 -1.06 -9.11
C ALA A 71 2.07 -1.56 -8.19
N MET A 72 2.07 -2.84 -7.83
CA MET A 72 3.12 -3.47 -7.03
C MET A 72 4.47 -3.42 -7.76
N GLN A 73 4.51 -3.77 -9.05
CA GLN A 73 5.73 -3.77 -9.85
C GLN A 73 6.34 -2.37 -9.96
N VAL A 74 5.52 -1.37 -10.28
CA VAL A 74 5.96 0.04 -10.41
C VAL A 74 6.49 0.58 -9.08
N HIS A 75 5.76 0.39 -7.98
CA HIS A 75 6.18 0.85 -6.66
C HIS A 75 7.47 0.17 -6.19
N SER A 76 7.63 -1.12 -6.46
CA SER A 76 8.86 -1.85 -6.09
C SER A 76 10.05 -1.42 -6.94
N ALA A 77 9.84 -1.17 -8.24
CA ALA A 77 10.90 -0.82 -9.18
C ALA A 77 11.58 0.51 -8.83
N VAL A 78 10.82 1.52 -8.39
CA VAL A 78 11.41 2.81 -8.02
C VAL A 78 12.33 2.69 -6.80
N PHE A 79 12.02 1.80 -5.85
CA PHE A 79 12.90 1.52 -4.70
C PHE A 79 14.08 0.64 -5.06
N ALA A 80 13.93 -0.31 -5.99
CA ALA A 80 15.06 -1.06 -6.53
C ALA A 80 16.08 -0.11 -7.19
N ALA A 81 15.59 0.90 -7.93
CA ALA A 81 16.44 1.91 -8.57
C ALA A 81 17.04 2.93 -7.58
N ALA A 82 16.60 2.97 -6.33
CA ALA A 82 17.18 3.83 -5.30
C ALA A 82 18.49 3.30 -4.70
N ALA A 83 18.87 2.04 -5.00
CA ALA A 83 20.08 1.41 -4.47
C ALA A 83 21.35 2.08 -5.03
N PRO A 84 22.25 2.60 -4.16
CA PRO A 84 23.38 3.43 -4.62
C PRO A 84 24.58 2.63 -5.14
N ASP A 85 24.56 1.32 -5.03
CA ASP A 85 25.70 0.41 -5.29
C ASP A 85 25.77 -0.13 -6.73
N ARG A 86 24.86 0.30 -7.60
CA ARG A 86 24.77 -0.14 -9.00
C ARG A 86 24.47 1.06 -9.92
N GLU A 87 24.92 0.99 -11.16
CA GLU A 87 24.58 2.01 -12.16
C GLU A 87 23.17 1.82 -12.74
N THR A 88 22.74 0.57 -12.86
CA THR A 88 21.41 0.20 -13.37
C THR A 88 20.83 -0.98 -12.60
N VAL A 89 19.51 -1.06 -12.55
CA VAL A 89 18.75 -2.23 -12.05
C VAL A 89 17.82 -2.71 -13.15
N THR A 90 17.74 -4.04 -13.29
CA THR A 90 16.72 -4.67 -14.12
C THR A 90 15.52 -5.02 -13.26
N CYS A 91 14.33 -4.65 -13.71
CA CYS A 91 13.07 -5.01 -13.08
C CYS A 91 12.03 -5.42 -14.13
N LYS A 92 11.13 -6.32 -13.78
CA LYS A 92 10.00 -6.71 -14.61
C LYS A 92 8.81 -5.80 -14.31
N ILE A 93 8.25 -5.17 -15.35
CA ILE A 93 7.01 -4.39 -15.28
C ILE A 93 6.10 -4.87 -16.41
N ARG A 94 4.94 -5.44 -16.06
CA ARG A 94 4.14 -6.27 -16.98
C ARG A 94 5.00 -7.45 -17.47
N GLU A 95 4.99 -7.71 -18.75
CA GLU A 95 5.80 -8.77 -19.39
C GLU A 95 7.16 -8.30 -19.88
N GLU A 96 7.55 -7.03 -19.60
CA GLU A 96 8.76 -6.41 -20.13
C GLU A 96 9.83 -6.26 -19.05
N GLU A 97 11.07 -6.60 -19.40
CA GLU A 97 12.24 -6.20 -18.62
C GLU A 97 12.57 -4.73 -18.88
N ARG A 98 12.70 -3.96 -17.80
CA ARG A 98 13.06 -2.55 -17.80
C ARG A 98 14.42 -2.34 -17.15
N HIS A 99 15.22 -1.47 -17.73
CA HIS A 99 16.53 -1.11 -17.21
C HIS A 99 16.52 0.31 -16.66
N LEU A 100 16.44 0.42 -15.34
CA LEU A 100 16.37 1.70 -14.65
C LEU A 100 17.75 2.15 -14.22
N ALA A 101 18.15 3.35 -14.64
CA ALA A 101 19.29 4.02 -14.03
C ALA A 101 19.03 4.24 -12.53
N THR A 102 20.04 3.98 -11.70
CA THR A 102 19.92 4.25 -10.27
C THR A 102 19.85 5.74 -10.00
N THR A 103 19.14 6.09 -8.95
CA THR A 103 18.89 7.48 -8.59
C THR A 103 19.26 7.69 -7.13
N GLY A 104 19.73 8.86 -6.80
CA GLY A 104 19.79 9.30 -5.41
C GLY A 104 18.39 9.56 -4.84
N PRO A 105 18.29 10.24 -3.69
CA PRO A 105 17.02 10.63 -3.10
C PRO A 105 16.12 11.39 -4.08
N GLN A 106 14.87 11.00 -4.18
CA GLN A 106 13.85 11.62 -5.01
C GLN A 106 12.59 11.87 -4.19
N THR A 107 11.79 12.88 -4.53
CA THR A 107 10.58 13.23 -3.78
C THR A 107 9.56 12.08 -3.68
N TYR A 108 9.52 11.20 -4.67
CA TYR A 108 8.66 10.03 -4.67
C TYR A 108 9.23 8.83 -3.89
N LEU A 109 10.49 8.88 -3.43
CA LEU A 109 11.13 7.83 -2.63
C LEU A 109 11.00 8.09 -1.12
N ASN A 110 9.82 8.49 -0.68
CA ASN A 110 9.52 8.78 0.72
C ASN A 110 8.89 7.58 1.46
N ALA A 111 8.76 7.70 2.78
CA ALA A 111 8.25 6.62 3.61
C ALA A 111 6.77 6.25 3.31
N ASN A 112 5.91 7.20 2.88
CA ASN A 112 4.54 6.86 2.49
C ASN A 112 4.51 6.02 1.21
N THR A 113 5.32 6.37 0.21
CA THR A 113 5.45 5.58 -1.03
C THR A 113 6.03 4.19 -0.72
N TRP A 114 7.01 4.11 0.23
CA TRP A 114 7.56 2.84 0.68
C TRP A 114 6.48 1.97 1.34
N LEU A 115 5.65 2.55 2.21
CA LEU A 115 4.52 1.85 2.84
C LEU A 115 3.57 1.29 1.78
N ASN A 116 3.21 2.08 0.76
CA ASN A 116 2.37 1.59 -0.33
C ASN A 116 3.04 0.43 -1.09
N ALA A 117 4.34 0.56 -1.42
CA ALA A 117 5.10 -0.51 -2.07
C ALA A 117 5.10 -1.80 -1.23
N PHE A 118 5.30 -1.67 0.07
CA PHE A 118 5.34 -2.81 0.99
C PHE A 118 3.97 -3.46 1.13
N TYR A 119 2.89 -2.67 1.26
CA TYR A 119 1.52 -3.18 1.30
C TYR A 119 1.13 -3.90 0.00
N LEU A 120 1.45 -3.32 -1.15
CA LEU A 120 1.20 -3.94 -2.44
C LEU A 120 1.95 -5.27 -2.59
N ALA A 121 3.22 -5.33 -2.17
CA ALA A 121 4.01 -6.55 -2.20
C ALA A 121 3.45 -7.64 -1.25
N ILE A 122 2.88 -7.26 -0.10
CA ILE A 122 2.16 -8.18 0.79
C ILE A 122 0.89 -8.71 0.09
N ILE A 123 0.09 -7.83 -0.49
CA ILE A 123 -1.16 -8.19 -1.17
C ILE A 123 -0.89 -9.14 -2.34
N CYS A 124 0.13 -8.88 -3.14
CA CYS A 124 0.55 -9.73 -4.25
C CYS A 124 1.41 -10.95 -3.81
N ARG A 125 1.73 -11.11 -2.52
CA ARG A 125 2.56 -12.20 -1.94
C ARG A 125 3.96 -12.29 -2.55
N GLU A 126 4.55 -11.15 -2.91
CA GLU A 126 5.85 -11.05 -3.59
C GLU A 126 7.01 -11.00 -2.58
N ALA A 127 7.47 -12.16 -2.13
CA ALA A 127 8.50 -12.31 -1.10
C ALA A 127 9.84 -11.66 -1.49
N ALA A 128 10.28 -11.81 -2.75
CA ALA A 128 11.54 -11.23 -3.21
C ALA A 128 11.51 -9.70 -3.17
N ARG A 129 10.37 -9.09 -3.50
CA ARG A 129 10.18 -7.64 -3.44
C ARG A 129 10.08 -7.15 -2.00
N LEU A 130 9.42 -7.90 -1.13
CA LEU A 130 9.39 -7.61 0.31
C LEU A 130 10.80 -7.67 0.93
N ASP A 131 11.61 -8.66 0.56
CA ASP A 131 13.02 -8.76 0.99
C ASP A 131 13.84 -7.54 0.55
N MET A 132 13.68 -7.09 -0.68
CA MET A 132 14.34 -5.90 -1.21
C MET A 132 13.88 -4.65 -0.47
N LEU A 133 12.57 -4.43 -0.36
CA LEU A 133 12.00 -3.25 0.31
C LEU A 133 12.39 -3.20 1.79
N ALA A 134 12.38 -4.34 2.49
CA ALA A 134 12.75 -4.39 3.91
C ALA A 134 14.23 -4.05 4.19
N ARG A 135 15.09 -4.03 3.17
CA ARG A 135 16.51 -3.66 3.28
C ARG A 135 16.78 -2.21 2.90
N ILE A 136 15.79 -1.45 2.42
CA ILE A 136 15.94 -0.03 2.10
C ILE A 136 16.24 0.74 3.40
N PRO A 137 17.34 1.49 3.48
CA PRO A 137 17.66 2.26 4.68
C PRO A 137 16.61 3.34 4.95
N VAL A 138 16.15 3.48 6.19
CA VAL A 138 15.20 4.54 6.57
C VAL A 138 15.81 5.94 6.36
N SER A 139 17.13 6.09 6.43
CA SER A 139 17.82 7.33 6.09
C SER A 139 17.54 7.78 4.65
N LEU A 140 17.53 6.86 3.68
CA LEU A 140 17.17 7.17 2.30
C LEU A 140 15.74 7.72 2.21
N LEU A 141 14.80 7.14 2.98
CA LEU A 141 13.41 7.59 3.02
C LEU A 141 13.24 8.96 3.68
N ARG A 142 14.20 9.40 4.50
CA ARG A 142 14.24 10.75 5.10
C ARG A 142 14.82 11.80 4.17
N ASP A 143 15.70 11.40 3.26
CA ASP A 143 16.46 12.31 2.40
C ASP A 143 15.68 12.81 1.17
N PHE A 144 14.36 12.53 1.09
CA PHE A 144 13.53 12.93 -0.06
C PHE A 144 13.18 14.42 -0.12
N GLY A 145 13.55 15.20 0.90
CA GLY A 145 13.39 16.66 0.93
C GLY A 145 12.03 17.17 1.44
N GLY A 146 11.19 16.30 2.00
CA GLY A 146 9.90 16.67 2.61
C GLY A 146 9.83 16.32 4.09
N ALA A 147 8.74 16.73 4.76
CA ALA A 147 8.46 16.40 6.15
C ALA A 147 7.38 15.34 6.28
N LEU A 148 7.62 14.34 7.11
CA LEU A 148 6.65 13.34 7.54
C LEU A 148 6.69 13.22 9.07
N ASP A 149 5.59 12.79 9.67
CA ASP A 149 5.54 12.52 11.10
C ASP A 149 6.47 11.35 11.47
N GLU A 150 7.13 11.42 12.60
CA GLU A 150 8.09 10.42 13.08
C GLU A 150 7.50 9.02 13.23
N TYR A 151 6.19 8.90 13.51
CA TYR A 151 5.51 7.60 13.55
C TYR A 151 5.64 6.85 12.21
N THR A 152 5.66 7.56 11.07
CA THR A 152 5.76 6.94 9.74
C THR A 152 7.06 6.16 9.60
N TYR A 153 8.16 6.73 10.06
CA TYR A 153 9.46 6.05 10.03
C TYR A 153 9.53 4.89 11.03
N ALA A 154 8.97 5.08 12.23
CA ALA A 154 8.89 4.00 13.22
C ALA A 154 8.02 2.84 12.72
N TRP A 155 6.97 3.14 11.95
CA TRP A 155 6.13 2.12 11.33
C TRP A 155 6.87 1.38 10.19
N VAL A 156 7.65 2.08 9.36
CA VAL A 156 8.55 1.45 8.37
C VAL A 156 9.53 0.50 9.07
N GLU A 157 10.25 0.97 10.12
CA GLU A 157 11.18 0.16 10.91
C GLU A 157 10.49 -1.08 11.51
N THR A 158 9.24 -0.94 11.97
CA THR A 158 8.43 -2.05 12.47
C THR A 158 8.19 -3.10 11.41
N LEU A 159 7.74 -2.70 10.21
CA LEU A 159 7.46 -3.62 9.11
C LEU A 159 8.73 -4.28 8.57
N GLN A 160 9.84 -3.55 8.49
CA GLN A 160 11.16 -4.11 8.14
C GLN A 160 11.62 -5.16 9.14
N SER A 161 11.55 -4.84 10.45
CA SER A 161 11.94 -5.76 11.52
C SER A 161 11.04 -6.98 11.58
N PHE A 162 9.74 -6.81 11.34
CA PHE A 162 8.78 -7.90 11.23
C PHE A 162 9.16 -8.86 10.10
N TRP A 163 9.35 -8.34 8.89
CA TRP A 163 9.64 -9.16 7.71
C TRP A 163 11.00 -9.87 7.82
N LEU A 164 12.03 -9.16 8.25
CA LEU A 164 13.39 -9.68 8.40
C LEU A 164 13.59 -10.47 9.71
N ARG A 165 12.54 -10.62 10.53
CA ARG A 165 12.57 -11.36 11.82
C ARG A 165 13.67 -10.85 12.76
N ARG A 166 13.81 -9.52 12.87
CA ARG A 166 14.80 -8.89 13.74
C ARG A 166 14.33 -8.86 15.19
N ASP A 167 15.26 -8.91 16.13
CA ASP A 167 14.98 -8.89 17.57
C ASP A 167 14.44 -7.55 18.08
N ASP A 168 14.65 -6.46 17.32
CA ASP A 168 14.21 -5.10 17.65
C ASP A 168 12.74 -4.78 17.27
N LEU A 169 12.01 -5.74 16.67
CA LEU A 169 10.62 -5.59 16.28
C LEU A 169 9.75 -4.96 17.37
N ARG A 170 9.89 -5.47 18.61
CA ARG A 170 9.10 -4.96 19.74
C ARG A 170 9.40 -3.48 20.03
N THR A 171 10.65 -3.09 19.96
CA THR A 171 11.08 -1.70 20.19
C THR A 171 10.48 -0.75 19.17
N HIS A 172 10.56 -1.12 17.89
CA HIS A 172 10.00 -0.30 16.81
C HIS A 172 8.47 -0.24 16.86
N LEU A 173 7.79 -1.36 17.17
CA LEU A 173 6.33 -1.39 17.30
C LEU A 173 5.84 -0.49 18.44
N VAL A 174 6.45 -0.57 19.63
CA VAL A 174 6.12 0.31 20.76
C VAL A 174 6.32 1.77 20.37
N ARG A 175 7.45 2.09 19.75
CA ARG A 175 7.74 3.44 19.25
C ARG A 175 6.70 3.92 18.23
N ALA A 176 6.27 3.05 17.31
CA ALA A 176 5.24 3.41 16.34
C ALA A 176 3.89 3.71 17.02
N VAL A 177 3.50 2.91 18.04
CA VAL A 177 2.30 3.16 18.86
C VAL A 177 2.42 4.50 19.60
N ASP A 178 3.51 4.73 20.31
CA ASP A 178 3.70 5.96 21.09
C ASP A 178 3.67 7.22 20.21
N LEU A 179 4.37 7.18 19.07
CA LEU A 179 4.46 8.31 18.13
C LEU A 179 3.18 8.52 17.31
N SER A 180 2.27 7.54 17.27
CA SER A 180 0.96 7.68 16.63
C SER A 180 -0.11 8.32 17.53
N ALA A 181 0.24 8.70 18.75
CA ALA A 181 -0.66 9.48 19.59
C ALA A 181 -0.91 10.88 18.95
N PRO A 182 -2.15 11.37 18.94
CA PRO A 182 -2.52 12.61 18.23
C PRO A 182 -1.68 13.84 18.61
N GLU A 183 -1.21 13.91 19.85
CA GLU A 183 -0.33 14.98 20.34
C GLU A 183 1.07 15.00 19.70
N HIS A 184 1.48 13.91 19.06
CA HIS A 184 2.77 13.82 18.34
C HIS A 184 2.64 14.12 16.85
N ALA A 185 1.43 14.19 16.31
CA ALA A 185 1.19 14.56 14.93
C ALA A 185 1.60 16.02 14.66
N ARG A 186 2.39 16.26 13.60
CA ARG A 186 2.90 17.58 13.21
C ARG A 186 2.60 17.88 11.74
N VAL A 187 2.47 16.86 10.92
CA VAL A 187 2.25 16.96 9.47
C VAL A 187 0.83 16.57 9.12
N VAL A 188 0.36 15.42 9.61
CA VAL A 188 -1.05 15.04 9.45
C VAL A 188 -1.89 15.57 10.61
N ASP A 189 -3.19 15.75 10.39
CA ASP A 189 -4.13 16.10 11.46
C ASP A 189 -4.44 14.89 12.37
N ALA A 190 -5.01 15.17 13.55
CA ALA A 190 -5.33 14.16 14.55
C ALA A 190 -6.36 13.13 14.06
N GLU A 191 -7.28 13.54 13.19
CA GLU A 191 -8.29 12.64 12.62
C GLU A 191 -7.65 11.63 11.67
N THR A 192 -6.81 12.10 10.75
CA THR A 192 -6.02 11.25 9.85
C THR A 192 -5.16 10.26 10.63
N MET A 193 -4.50 10.73 11.69
CA MET A 193 -3.69 9.86 12.55
C MET A 193 -4.53 8.76 13.16
N THR A 194 -5.63 9.12 13.81
CA THR A 194 -6.47 8.18 14.56
C THR A 194 -7.22 7.21 13.64
N LYS A 195 -7.79 7.71 12.53
CA LYS A 195 -8.68 6.90 11.69
C LYS A 195 -7.96 6.10 10.61
N LEU A 196 -6.82 6.59 10.10
CA LEU A 196 -6.15 5.94 8.96
C LEU A 196 -4.77 5.36 9.30
N ARG A 197 -4.00 6.02 10.20
CA ARG A 197 -2.59 5.67 10.41
C ARG A 197 -2.38 4.70 11.56
N TYR A 198 -3.07 4.91 12.67
CA TYR A 198 -2.98 4.06 13.85
C TYR A 198 -3.58 2.65 13.68
N PRO A 199 -4.75 2.45 12.99
CA PRO A 199 -5.41 1.15 12.98
C PRO A 199 -4.56 -0.01 12.43
N PRO A 200 -3.78 0.13 11.33
CA PRO A 200 -2.92 -0.95 10.84
C PRO A 200 -1.85 -1.38 11.86
N ILE A 201 -1.37 -0.45 12.71
CA ILE A 201 -0.40 -0.75 13.77
C ILE A 201 -1.04 -1.67 14.81
N MET A 202 -2.27 -1.38 15.22
CA MET A 202 -3.02 -2.21 16.17
C MET A 202 -3.39 -3.58 15.59
N MET A 203 -3.75 -3.64 14.31
CA MET A 203 -3.98 -4.91 13.63
C MET A 203 -2.72 -5.79 13.64
N LEU A 204 -1.54 -5.23 13.30
CA LEU A 204 -0.28 -5.98 13.37
C LEU A 204 0.04 -6.42 14.81
N TYR A 205 -0.19 -5.57 15.80
CA TYR A 205 -0.02 -5.94 17.21
C TYR A 205 -0.87 -7.16 17.60
N ARG A 206 -2.16 -7.19 17.22
CA ARG A 206 -3.07 -8.31 17.49
C ARG A 206 -2.63 -9.57 16.74
N TYR A 207 -2.25 -9.41 15.47
CA TYR A 207 -1.68 -10.49 14.65
C TYR A 207 -0.45 -11.14 15.31
N LEU A 208 0.52 -10.34 15.77
CA LEU A 208 1.74 -10.84 16.42
C LEU A 208 1.47 -11.56 17.75
N ARG A 209 0.35 -11.27 18.39
CA ARG A 209 -0.09 -11.97 19.61
C ARG A 209 -0.93 -13.22 19.34
N ASN A 210 -1.18 -13.53 18.08
CA ASN A 210 -2.10 -14.59 17.66
C ASN A 210 -3.51 -14.43 18.29
N ASP A 211 -3.93 -13.19 18.49
CA ASP A 211 -5.21 -12.79 19.10
C ASP A 211 -6.26 -12.65 17.97
N THR A 212 -6.85 -13.77 17.55
CA THR A 212 -7.80 -13.83 16.44
C THR A 212 -9.03 -12.94 16.65
N ALA A 213 -9.63 -12.96 17.83
CA ALA A 213 -10.80 -12.12 18.11
C ALA A 213 -10.44 -10.64 18.11
N GLY A 214 -9.39 -10.25 18.84
CA GLY A 214 -8.92 -8.87 18.86
C GLY A 214 -8.40 -8.37 17.50
N PHE A 215 -7.92 -9.28 16.65
CA PHE A 215 -7.54 -8.92 15.28
C PHE A 215 -8.77 -8.54 14.43
N ASN A 216 -9.84 -9.35 14.50
CA ASN A 216 -11.07 -9.07 13.74
C ASN A 216 -11.81 -7.83 14.27
N ASP A 217 -11.78 -7.58 15.59
CA ASP A 217 -12.29 -6.34 16.17
C ASP A 217 -11.49 -5.11 15.65
N ALA A 218 -10.15 -5.18 15.67
CA ALA A 218 -9.29 -4.12 15.19
C ALA A 218 -9.45 -3.89 13.66
N LEU A 219 -9.64 -4.94 12.88
CA LEU A 219 -9.93 -4.85 11.43
C LEU A 219 -11.29 -4.17 11.19
N ALA A 220 -12.31 -4.56 11.94
CA ALA A 220 -13.64 -3.95 11.83
C ALA A 220 -13.62 -2.46 12.18
N ASP A 221 -12.87 -2.07 13.21
CA ASP A 221 -12.66 -0.67 13.59
C ASP A 221 -11.90 0.07 12.48
N ALA A 222 -10.83 -0.51 11.96
CA ALA A 222 -10.04 0.09 10.88
C ALA A 222 -10.88 0.40 9.64
N VAL A 223 -11.74 -0.54 9.23
CA VAL A 223 -12.61 -0.36 8.05
C VAL A 223 -13.73 0.65 8.34
N ARG A 224 -14.32 0.65 9.55
CA ARG A 224 -15.32 1.66 9.94
C ARG A 224 -14.73 3.06 9.95
N TRP A 225 -13.56 3.25 10.56
CA TRP A 225 -12.88 4.54 10.60
C TRP A 225 -12.40 5.00 9.22
N HIS A 226 -11.97 4.06 8.37
CA HIS A 226 -11.68 4.36 6.96
C HIS A 226 -12.93 4.95 6.28
N LYS A 227 -14.09 4.28 6.40
CA LYS A 227 -15.35 4.77 5.86
C LYS A 227 -15.69 6.16 6.43
N GLU A 228 -15.71 6.30 7.75
CA GLU A 228 -16.03 7.56 8.41
C GLU A 228 -15.13 8.71 7.95
N TYR A 229 -13.84 8.46 7.76
CA TYR A 229 -12.90 9.46 7.28
C TYR A 229 -13.20 9.89 5.84
N TRP A 230 -13.37 8.93 4.95
CA TRP A 230 -13.57 9.20 3.52
C TRP A 230 -15.01 9.62 3.15
N THR A 231 -15.95 9.59 4.09
CA THR A 231 -17.33 10.07 3.90
C THR A 231 -17.66 11.31 4.75
N ALA A 232 -16.67 11.93 5.36
CA ALA A 232 -16.87 13.06 6.26
C ALA A 232 -17.31 14.35 5.54
N ASP A 233 -16.89 14.52 4.29
CA ASP A 233 -17.22 15.66 3.44
C ASP A 233 -17.20 15.25 1.95
N GLU A 234 -17.63 16.15 1.07
CA GLU A 234 -17.77 15.90 -0.37
C GLU A 234 -16.41 15.63 -1.03
N ASP A 235 -15.39 16.44 -0.73
CA ASP A 235 -14.03 16.29 -1.30
C ASP A 235 -13.42 14.93 -0.97
N ARG A 236 -13.61 14.45 0.27
CA ARG A 236 -13.15 13.13 0.71
C ARG A 236 -13.95 12.01 0.05
N THR A 237 -15.27 12.19 -0.11
CA THR A 237 -16.16 11.18 -0.71
C THR A 237 -15.76 10.88 -2.16
N GLU A 238 -15.30 11.89 -2.89
CA GLU A 238 -14.84 11.75 -4.28
C GLU A 238 -13.39 11.26 -4.41
N ASN A 239 -12.66 11.16 -3.31
CA ASN A 239 -11.26 10.82 -3.34
C ASN A 239 -11.04 9.32 -3.62
N ILE A 240 -10.28 9.01 -4.66
CA ILE A 240 -9.93 7.64 -5.09
C ILE A 240 -9.30 6.82 -3.96
N LEU A 241 -8.53 7.45 -3.07
CA LEU A 241 -7.87 6.76 -1.95
C LEU A 241 -8.87 6.19 -0.92
N GLY A 242 -10.13 6.62 -0.96
CA GLY A 242 -11.20 6.08 -0.14
C GLY A 242 -11.77 4.75 -0.63
N ILE A 243 -11.49 4.33 -1.87
CA ILE A 243 -12.09 3.13 -2.48
C ILE A 243 -11.64 1.84 -1.81
N VAL A 244 -10.36 1.74 -1.45
CA VAL A 244 -9.77 0.55 -0.83
C VAL A 244 -8.99 0.93 0.43
N ALA A 245 -9.18 0.19 1.51
CA ALA A 245 -8.43 0.36 2.76
C ALA A 245 -7.06 -0.37 2.65
N LEU A 246 -6.11 0.20 1.91
CA LEU A 246 -4.87 -0.47 1.49
C LEU A 246 -4.07 -1.09 2.64
N ALA A 247 -3.79 -0.32 3.69
CA ALA A 247 -3.00 -0.80 4.81
C ALA A 247 -3.76 -1.89 5.63
N PRO A 248 -5.04 -1.73 5.99
CA PRO A 248 -5.85 -2.80 6.55
C PRO A 248 -5.91 -4.05 5.67
N LEU A 249 -6.09 -3.90 4.34
CA LEU A 249 -6.08 -5.01 3.39
C LEU A 249 -4.75 -5.80 3.45
N ALA A 250 -3.62 -5.11 3.42
CA ALA A 250 -2.31 -5.75 3.47
C ALA A 250 -2.11 -6.56 4.77
N ILE A 251 -2.45 -5.99 5.93
CA ILE A 251 -2.32 -6.70 7.20
C ILE A 251 -3.33 -7.87 7.31
N ALA A 252 -4.55 -7.71 6.75
CA ALA A 252 -5.51 -8.81 6.66
C ALA A 252 -5.01 -9.95 5.77
N CYS A 253 -4.33 -9.63 4.65
CA CYS A 253 -3.66 -10.60 3.80
C CYS A 253 -2.58 -11.40 4.54
N LEU A 254 -1.75 -10.72 5.36
CA LEU A 254 -0.76 -11.39 6.22
C LEU A 254 -1.44 -12.35 7.22
N ALA A 255 -2.48 -11.89 7.88
CA ALA A 255 -3.21 -12.66 8.88
C ALA A 255 -3.84 -13.91 8.25
N LYS A 256 -4.54 -13.75 7.13
CA LYS A 256 -5.19 -14.85 6.41
C LYS A 256 -4.17 -15.88 5.91
N ALA A 257 -3.05 -15.43 5.35
CA ALA A 257 -1.96 -16.31 4.89
C ALA A 257 -1.33 -17.14 6.02
N ASN A 258 -1.44 -16.69 7.27
CA ASN A 258 -0.94 -17.38 8.45
C ASN A 258 -2.06 -18.04 9.29
N GLY A 259 -3.24 -18.27 8.71
CA GLY A 259 -4.31 -19.06 9.29
C GLY A 259 -5.23 -18.33 10.26
N ILE A 260 -5.12 -16.99 10.38
CA ILE A 260 -6.11 -16.19 11.12
C ILE A 260 -7.30 -15.92 10.19
N PRO A 261 -8.53 -16.37 10.52
CA PRO A 261 -9.70 -16.08 9.72
C PRO A 261 -10.01 -14.60 9.69
N VAL A 262 -10.36 -14.06 8.52
CA VAL A 262 -10.86 -12.71 8.34
C VAL A 262 -12.38 -12.78 8.32
N GLU A 263 -13.02 -12.19 9.35
CA GLU A 263 -14.49 -12.29 9.59
C GLU A 263 -15.22 -10.98 9.22
N VAL A 264 -14.50 -10.00 8.67
CA VAL A 264 -15.06 -8.70 8.24
C VAL A 264 -15.34 -8.77 6.74
N GLU A 265 -16.62 -8.59 6.38
CA GLU A 265 -17.10 -8.53 4.99
C GLU A 265 -17.26 -7.09 4.56
N THR A 266 -16.55 -6.69 3.51
CA THR A 266 -16.57 -5.30 3.01
C THR A 266 -15.90 -5.18 1.64
N ASP A 267 -16.44 -4.31 0.78
CA ASP A 267 -15.82 -3.96 -0.50
C ASP A 267 -14.57 -3.07 -0.35
N TYR A 268 -14.25 -2.60 0.85
CA TYR A 268 -12.96 -1.94 1.14
C TYR A 268 -11.78 -2.92 1.17
N LEU A 269 -12.05 -4.22 1.24
CA LEU A 269 -11.09 -5.31 1.28
C LEU A 269 -11.46 -6.33 0.18
N PRO A 270 -11.07 -6.12 -1.10
CA PRO A 270 -11.44 -7.01 -2.19
C PRO A 270 -11.11 -8.47 -1.89
N GLU A 271 -12.12 -9.35 -1.99
CA GLU A 271 -12.05 -10.73 -1.52
C GLU A 271 -11.01 -11.55 -2.29
N ALA A 272 -10.92 -11.40 -3.61
CA ALA A 272 -9.95 -12.14 -4.42
C ALA A 272 -8.49 -11.77 -4.06
N LEU A 273 -8.23 -10.55 -3.59
CA LEU A 273 -6.91 -10.14 -3.08
C LEU A 273 -6.63 -10.77 -1.71
N LEU A 274 -7.63 -10.82 -0.82
CA LEU A 274 -7.52 -11.50 0.47
C LEU A 274 -7.24 -12.99 0.30
N ASP A 275 -7.91 -13.63 -0.66
CA ASP A 275 -7.82 -15.08 -0.92
C ASP A 275 -6.62 -15.45 -1.78
N PHE A 276 -5.98 -14.46 -2.39
CA PHE A 276 -4.95 -14.70 -3.40
C PHE A 276 -5.45 -15.63 -4.50
N ALA A 277 -6.64 -15.33 -5.03
CA ALA A 277 -7.38 -16.17 -5.95
C ALA A 277 -6.64 -16.42 -7.28
N TRP A 278 -5.73 -15.51 -7.67
CA TRP A 278 -4.94 -15.56 -8.90
C TRP A 278 -3.55 -16.19 -8.73
N ARG A 279 -3.36 -17.00 -7.69
CA ARG A 279 -2.08 -17.62 -7.39
C ARG A 279 -1.59 -18.51 -8.53
N GLY A 280 -0.38 -18.20 -9.03
CA GLY A 280 0.30 -19.04 -10.04
C GLY A 280 -0.16 -18.78 -11.48
N GLU A 281 -1.03 -17.79 -11.72
CA GLU A 281 -1.46 -17.43 -13.07
C GLU A 281 -0.54 -16.38 -13.72
N PHE A 282 0.27 -15.70 -12.92
CA PHE A 282 1.21 -14.67 -13.39
C PHE A 282 2.56 -14.81 -12.71
N ASP A 283 3.63 -14.70 -13.49
CA ASP A 283 4.99 -14.47 -12.99
C ASP A 283 5.16 -12.98 -12.68
N ALA A 284 5.36 -12.64 -11.43
CA ALA A 284 5.48 -11.26 -10.96
C ALA A 284 6.93 -10.73 -11.01
#